data_c21ad8845df2aa75a2e535098bfd28bb
#
_entry.id   c21ad8845df2aa75a2e535098bfd28bb
#
_cell.length_a   1.000
_cell.length_b   1.000
_cell.length_c   1.000
_cell.angle_alpha   90.00
_cell.angle_beta   90.00
_cell.angle_gamma   90.00
#
_symmetry.space_group_name_H-M   'P 1'
#
loop_
_entity.id
_entity.type
_entity.pdbx_description
1 polymer ?
#
loop_
_entity_poly.entity_id
_entity_poly.type
_entity_poly.pdbx_seq_one_letter_code
_entity_poly.pdbx_strand_id
1 'polypeptide(L)'
;MFTWYQEASRNEKKTFLACFNGWALDALENQIFGLAIPLLLVYFAISEEQAGLLNSTTLVTSALGGWFAGALSDQYGRVKTLQIMIIWFAIFTFMAAFVTDYYWLLVLKALQGFGIGGEWAAGAVLMAETTSSQYRGKVMAIVQGAWAVGWGLSILLFSVVLSLVPENIAWRIMFAVGLLPSLLIFYICRHVQEPEKQIVAVQKTQDKQSIAQAMFGIFSPSLIRNTLLGGLIGFGAHGGYYSIMSWLPTYLTKECNLSMFNSSLYLAVIIFAFWCGCMASSVLLDKIGRRFNIVLFAICCVITVRIYLLVPLTNTQILFLGFPLGFFAAGIPASLGALFNELYPQQCRGSGVGFCYNFGRILSLIFPFLVANMSASMSLGSSIGIYTSWAYSIVVISVLMLPETKGRDLNQINPDGQISDK
;
A
#
# COMPACT_ATOMS: atom_id res chain seq x y z
N MET A 1 15.20 -17.32 -7.14
CA MET A 1 14.39 -16.11 -7.37
C MET A 1 13.72 -16.13 -8.75
N PHE A 2 14.41 -16.59 -9.80
CA PHE A 2 13.92 -16.55 -11.20
C PHE A 2 13.11 -17.77 -11.66
N THR A 3 13.00 -18.84 -10.88
CA THR A 3 12.24 -20.06 -11.28
C THR A 3 10.79 -19.75 -11.63
N TRP A 4 10.08 -18.95 -10.81
CA TRP A 4 8.74 -18.51 -11.16
C TRP A 4 8.65 -17.84 -12.52
N TYR A 5 9.54 -16.89 -12.81
CA TYR A 5 9.48 -16.14 -14.07
C TYR A 5 9.72 -17.03 -15.30
N GLN A 6 10.52 -18.09 -15.17
CA GLN A 6 10.72 -19.06 -16.23
C GLN A 6 9.48 -19.91 -16.48
N GLU A 7 8.80 -20.34 -15.40
CA GLU A 7 7.62 -21.20 -15.45
C GLU A 7 6.31 -20.41 -15.72
N ALA A 8 6.30 -19.11 -15.43
CA ALA A 8 5.13 -18.26 -15.59
C ALA A 8 4.66 -18.20 -17.06
N SER A 9 3.36 -18.26 -17.26
CA SER A 9 2.72 -18.07 -18.55
C SER A 9 2.98 -16.67 -19.12
N ARG A 10 2.78 -16.51 -20.41
CA ARG A 10 2.92 -15.20 -21.07
C ARG A 10 1.94 -14.17 -20.49
N ASN A 11 0.73 -14.58 -20.14
CA ASN A 11 -0.26 -13.69 -19.53
C ASN A 11 0.15 -13.29 -18.11
N GLU A 12 0.63 -14.24 -17.30
CA GLU A 12 1.12 -13.99 -15.95
C GLU A 12 2.26 -12.95 -15.92
N LYS A 13 3.25 -13.09 -16.83
CA LYS A 13 4.34 -12.12 -16.99
C LYS A 13 3.85 -10.71 -17.34
N LYS A 14 2.88 -10.62 -18.25
CA LYS A 14 2.31 -9.34 -18.68
C LYS A 14 1.49 -8.69 -17.57
N THR A 15 0.69 -9.47 -16.84
CA THR A 15 -0.07 -9.01 -15.69
C THR A 15 0.87 -8.54 -14.58
N PHE A 16 1.94 -9.29 -14.32
CA PHE A 16 2.96 -8.88 -13.34
C PHE A 16 3.58 -7.52 -13.69
N LEU A 17 3.99 -7.32 -14.94
CA LEU A 17 4.54 -6.03 -15.35
C LEU A 17 3.53 -4.90 -15.20
N ALA A 18 2.26 -5.13 -15.52
CA ALA A 18 1.20 -4.14 -15.35
C ALA A 18 1.01 -3.77 -13.87
N CYS A 19 0.85 -4.76 -12.98
CA CYS A 19 0.62 -4.52 -11.56
C CYS A 19 1.88 -3.94 -10.85
N PHE A 20 3.07 -4.38 -11.24
CA PHE A 20 4.32 -3.86 -10.68
C PHE A 20 4.52 -2.38 -11.04
N ASN A 21 4.36 -2.04 -12.33
CA ASN A 21 4.52 -0.65 -12.77
C ASN A 21 3.37 0.23 -12.26
N GLY A 22 2.13 -0.27 -12.20
CA GLY A 22 1.00 0.44 -11.61
C GLY A 22 1.33 0.83 -10.18
N TRP A 23 1.70 -0.13 -9.34
CA TRP A 23 2.05 0.12 -7.94
C TRP A 23 3.28 1.02 -7.74
N ALA A 24 4.27 0.96 -8.65
CA ALA A 24 5.40 1.88 -8.64
C ALA A 24 4.98 3.32 -8.97
N LEU A 25 4.10 3.50 -9.96
CA LEU A 25 3.58 4.80 -10.35
C LEU A 25 2.66 5.40 -9.27
N ASP A 26 1.87 4.57 -8.60
CA ASP A 26 1.05 4.96 -7.45
C ASP A 26 1.91 5.49 -6.29
N ALA A 27 2.99 4.75 -5.98
CA ALA A 27 3.96 5.18 -4.98
C ALA A 27 4.66 6.49 -5.37
N LEU A 28 5.03 6.64 -6.64
CA LEU A 28 5.64 7.86 -7.17
C LEU A 28 4.72 9.06 -6.97
N GLU A 29 3.44 8.96 -7.34
CA GLU A 29 2.48 10.06 -7.18
C GLU A 29 2.20 10.41 -5.72
N ASN A 30 2.05 9.39 -4.88
CA ASN A 30 1.81 9.60 -3.46
C ASN A 30 2.98 10.36 -2.80
N GLN A 31 4.20 9.99 -3.14
CA GLN A 31 5.41 10.61 -2.60
C GLN A 31 5.71 11.98 -3.20
N ILE A 32 5.38 12.21 -4.47
CA ILE A 32 5.46 13.55 -5.10
C ILE A 32 4.65 14.55 -4.30
N PHE A 33 3.44 14.20 -3.86
CA PHE A 33 2.61 15.11 -3.07
C PHE A 33 3.31 15.48 -1.76
N GLY A 34 3.86 14.51 -1.02
CA GLY A 34 4.61 14.75 0.21
C GLY A 34 5.81 15.70 0.01
N LEU A 35 6.56 15.47 -1.08
CA LEU A 35 7.71 16.31 -1.44
C LEU A 35 7.28 17.72 -1.89
N ALA A 36 6.09 17.87 -2.49
CA ALA A 36 5.57 19.14 -2.96
C ALA A 36 4.96 20.01 -1.83
N ILE A 37 4.65 19.45 -0.65
CA ILE A 37 3.99 20.18 0.44
C ILE A 37 4.65 21.53 0.74
N PRO A 38 6.00 21.65 0.92
CA PRO A 38 6.62 22.95 1.20
C PRO A 38 6.35 23.99 0.10
N LEU A 39 6.32 23.58 -1.15
CA LEU A 39 6.03 24.46 -2.30
C LEU A 39 4.56 24.89 -2.32
N LEU A 40 3.64 23.98 -1.95
CA LEU A 40 2.20 24.25 -1.87
C LEU A 40 1.87 25.22 -0.72
N LEU A 41 2.53 25.08 0.45
CA LEU A 41 2.38 26.00 1.57
C LEU A 41 2.66 27.45 1.15
N VAL A 42 3.75 27.65 0.40
CA VAL A 42 4.14 28.98 -0.09
C VAL A 42 3.21 29.46 -1.20
N TYR A 43 2.91 28.60 -2.18
CA TYR A 43 2.11 29.02 -3.36
C TYR A 43 0.67 29.39 -3.01
N PHE A 44 0.00 28.56 -2.18
CA PHE A 44 -1.39 28.78 -1.78
C PHE A 44 -1.53 29.63 -0.50
N ALA A 45 -0.43 30.01 0.15
CA ALA A 45 -0.40 30.68 1.46
C ALA A 45 -1.26 29.93 2.51
N ILE A 46 -1.17 28.60 2.55
CA ILE A 46 -1.94 27.73 3.44
C ILE A 46 -1.11 27.30 4.66
N SER A 47 -1.82 26.92 5.73
CA SER A 47 -1.20 26.39 6.94
C SER A 47 -0.81 24.91 6.78
N GLU A 48 0.06 24.42 7.68
CA GLU A 48 0.41 22.99 7.76
C GLU A 48 -0.83 22.12 8.03
N GLU A 49 -1.81 22.63 8.78
CA GLU A 49 -3.08 21.94 9.03
C GLU A 49 -3.88 21.75 7.74
N GLN A 50 -3.93 22.78 6.89
CA GLN A 50 -4.59 22.70 5.58
C GLN A 50 -3.87 21.73 4.63
N ALA A 51 -2.54 21.69 4.65
CA ALA A 51 -1.78 20.68 3.91
C ALA A 51 -2.02 19.26 4.45
N GLY A 52 -2.13 19.12 5.77
CA GLY A 52 -2.53 17.89 6.43
C GLY A 52 -3.93 17.43 6.02
N LEU A 53 -4.87 18.37 5.86
CA LEU A 53 -6.23 18.09 5.38
C LEU A 53 -6.23 17.54 3.94
N LEU A 54 -5.40 18.08 3.03
CA LEU A 54 -5.23 17.54 1.68
C LEU A 54 -4.81 16.07 1.71
N ASN A 55 -3.81 15.74 2.54
CA ASN A 55 -3.33 14.37 2.66
C ASN A 55 -4.39 13.43 3.28
N SER A 56 -5.02 13.86 4.37
CA SER A 56 -6.05 13.08 5.05
C SER A 56 -7.26 12.83 4.15
N THR A 57 -7.70 13.84 3.39
CA THR A 57 -8.79 13.71 2.43
C THR A 57 -8.46 12.67 1.36
N THR A 58 -7.23 12.71 0.80
CA THR A 58 -6.78 11.73 -0.18
C THR A 58 -6.80 10.31 0.39
N LEU A 59 -6.36 10.11 1.63
CA LEU A 59 -6.34 8.80 2.28
C LEU A 59 -7.73 8.27 2.60
N VAL A 60 -8.63 9.13 3.10
CA VAL A 60 -10.03 8.76 3.37
C VAL A 60 -10.75 8.35 2.09
N THR A 61 -10.62 9.15 1.04
CA THR A 61 -11.26 8.81 -0.25
C THR A 61 -10.62 7.60 -0.91
N SER A 62 -9.31 7.35 -0.70
CA SER A 62 -8.67 6.14 -1.23
C SER A 62 -9.22 4.86 -0.59
N ALA A 63 -9.61 4.92 0.66
CA ALA A 63 -10.21 3.75 1.27
C ALA A 63 -11.63 3.47 0.78
N LEU A 64 -12.42 4.52 0.59
CA LEU A 64 -13.75 4.37 -0.03
C LEU A 64 -13.61 3.86 -1.46
N GLY A 65 -12.67 4.42 -2.22
CA GLY A 65 -12.36 4.01 -3.58
C GLY A 65 -11.89 2.57 -3.68
N GLY A 66 -11.02 2.12 -2.76
CA GLY A 66 -10.53 0.74 -2.72
C GLY A 66 -11.64 -0.28 -2.44
N TRP A 67 -12.51 0.01 -1.49
CA TRP A 67 -13.65 -0.85 -1.19
C TRP A 67 -14.66 -0.89 -2.35
N PHE A 68 -15.02 0.28 -2.88
CA PHE A 68 -15.92 0.40 -4.02
C PHE A 68 -15.37 -0.27 -5.28
N ALA A 69 -14.12 0.00 -5.64
CA ALA A 69 -13.48 -0.59 -6.80
C ALA A 69 -13.25 -2.09 -6.64
N GLY A 70 -13.04 -2.56 -5.42
CA GLY A 70 -13.04 -3.98 -5.10
C GLY A 70 -14.34 -4.64 -5.53
N ALA A 71 -15.49 -4.08 -5.09
CA ALA A 71 -16.81 -4.58 -5.48
C ALA A 71 -17.07 -4.42 -6.99
N LEU A 72 -16.65 -3.31 -7.58
CA LEU A 72 -16.75 -3.07 -9.02
C LEU A 72 -15.98 -4.14 -9.79
N SER A 73 -14.79 -4.50 -9.31
CA SER A 73 -13.94 -5.54 -9.92
C SER A 73 -14.56 -6.92 -9.83
N ASP A 74 -15.28 -7.22 -8.74
CA ASP A 74 -16.01 -8.48 -8.57
C ASP A 74 -17.13 -8.64 -9.60
N GLN A 75 -17.77 -7.54 -10.03
CA GLN A 75 -18.92 -7.55 -10.94
C GLN A 75 -18.59 -7.33 -12.41
N TYR A 76 -17.70 -6.39 -12.69
CA TYR A 76 -17.40 -5.94 -14.06
C TYR A 76 -16.08 -6.48 -14.61
N GLY A 77 -15.31 -7.16 -13.78
CA GLY A 77 -14.00 -7.71 -14.14
C GLY A 77 -12.82 -6.91 -13.56
N ARG A 78 -11.71 -7.60 -13.37
CA ARG A 78 -10.50 -7.06 -12.72
C ARG A 78 -9.78 -6.05 -13.61
N VAL A 79 -9.60 -6.41 -14.88
CA VAL A 79 -8.85 -5.60 -15.86
C VAL A 79 -9.58 -4.30 -16.17
N LYS A 80 -10.90 -4.35 -16.42
CA LYS A 80 -11.69 -3.15 -16.68
C LYS A 80 -11.69 -2.18 -15.51
N THR A 81 -11.86 -2.70 -14.29
CA THR A 81 -11.83 -1.86 -13.08
C THR A 81 -10.47 -1.23 -12.89
N LEU A 82 -9.39 -2.00 -13.07
CA LEU A 82 -8.03 -1.47 -13.00
C LEU A 82 -7.81 -0.32 -13.99
N GLN A 83 -8.24 -0.49 -15.24
CA GLN A 83 -8.15 0.56 -16.27
C GLN A 83 -8.90 1.83 -15.88
N ILE A 84 -10.15 1.69 -15.42
CA ILE A 84 -10.98 2.82 -14.99
C ILE A 84 -10.30 3.57 -13.83
N MET A 85 -9.77 2.87 -12.84
CA MET A 85 -9.15 3.49 -11.68
C MET A 85 -7.86 4.22 -12.03
N ILE A 86 -7.02 3.64 -12.91
CA ILE A 86 -5.79 4.29 -13.40
C ILE A 86 -6.11 5.56 -14.19
N ILE A 87 -7.09 5.51 -15.12
CA ILE A 87 -7.52 6.71 -15.85
C ILE A 87 -8.04 7.77 -14.89
N TRP A 88 -8.86 7.35 -13.94
CA TRP A 88 -9.48 8.22 -12.97
C TRP A 88 -8.43 9.02 -12.18
N PHE A 89 -7.52 8.34 -11.50
CA PHE A 89 -6.54 9.06 -10.69
C PHE A 89 -5.55 9.87 -11.54
N ALA A 90 -5.13 9.38 -12.70
CA ALA A 90 -4.22 10.09 -13.59
C ALA A 90 -4.81 11.42 -14.09
N ILE A 91 -6.11 11.43 -14.46
CA ILE A 91 -6.80 12.66 -14.89
C ILE A 91 -6.84 13.67 -13.76
N PHE A 92 -7.25 13.26 -12.55
CA PHE A 92 -7.40 14.20 -11.43
C PHE A 92 -6.05 14.68 -10.88
N THR A 93 -5.00 13.86 -10.94
CA THR A 93 -3.63 14.31 -10.65
C THR A 93 -3.15 15.34 -11.66
N PHE A 94 -3.37 15.09 -12.95
CA PHE A 94 -3.00 16.02 -14.01
C PHE A 94 -3.79 17.34 -13.90
N MET A 95 -5.09 17.29 -13.63
CA MET A 95 -5.91 18.49 -13.41
C MET A 95 -5.42 19.30 -12.22
N ALA A 96 -4.93 18.67 -11.15
CA ALA A 96 -4.39 19.33 -9.99
C ALA A 96 -3.16 20.22 -10.32
N ALA A 97 -2.43 19.93 -11.42
CA ALA A 97 -1.33 20.78 -11.87
C ALA A 97 -1.76 22.19 -12.30
N PHE A 98 -3.03 22.40 -12.63
CA PHE A 98 -3.54 23.67 -13.21
C PHE A 98 -4.36 24.51 -12.22
N VAL A 99 -4.59 24.03 -11.02
CA VAL A 99 -5.40 24.75 -10.03
C VAL A 99 -4.66 25.98 -9.51
N THR A 100 -5.45 27.00 -9.16
CA THR A 100 -4.98 28.25 -8.57
C THR A 100 -5.60 28.52 -7.19
N ASP A 101 -6.54 27.66 -6.77
CA ASP A 101 -7.27 27.78 -5.52
C ASP A 101 -7.15 26.49 -4.69
N TYR A 102 -7.04 26.66 -3.36
CA TYR A 102 -6.88 25.56 -2.42
C TYR A 102 -8.07 24.59 -2.39
N TYR A 103 -9.30 25.12 -2.45
CA TYR A 103 -10.49 24.27 -2.35
C TYR A 103 -10.64 23.36 -3.58
N TRP A 104 -10.29 23.86 -4.77
CA TRP A 104 -10.23 23.04 -5.97
C TRP A 104 -9.14 21.97 -5.87
N LEU A 105 -7.98 22.31 -5.29
CA LEU A 105 -6.95 21.33 -5.03
C LEU A 105 -7.46 20.24 -4.08
N LEU A 106 -8.19 20.60 -3.02
CA LEU A 106 -8.78 19.65 -2.06
C LEU A 106 -9.77 18.70 -2.75
N VAL A 107 -10.66 19.21 -3.60
CA VAL A 107 -11.61 18.39 -4.37
C VAL A 107 -10.89 17.43 -5.31
N LEU A 108 -9.90 17.91 -6.05
CA LEU A 108 -9.14 17.06 -6.97
C LEU A 108 -8.32 15.99 -6.23
N LYS A 109 -7.76 16.33 -5.08
CA LYS A 109 -7.07 15.36 -4.21
C LYS A 109 -8.02 14.31 -3.65
N ALA A 110 -9.26 14.67 -3.32
CA ALA A 110 -10.28 13.70 -2.93
C ALA A 110 -10.62 12.72 -4.08
N LEU A 111 -10.82 13.26 -5.28
CA LEU A 111 -11.12 12.45 -6.47
C LEU A 111 -9.93 11.57 -6.88
N GLN A 112 -8.73 12.11 -6.83
CA GLN A 112 -7.48 11.36 -7.04
C GLN A 112 -7.37 10.18 -6.07
N GLY A 113 -7.55 10.45 -4.77
CA GLY A 113 -7.46 9.43 -3.72
C GLY A 113 -8.40 8.25 -4.01
N PHE A 114 -9.63 8.52 -4.43
CA PHE A 114 -10.60 7.47 -4.78
C PHE A 114 -10.06 6.51 -5.84
N GLY A 115 -9.41 7.01 -6.88
CA GLY A 115 -8.80 6.20 -7.93
C GLY A 115 -7.60 5.37 -7.44
N ILE A 116 -6.71 5.97 -6.65
CA ILE A 116 -5.51 5.33 -6.09
C ILE A 116 -5.90 4.10 -5.26
N GLY A 117 -6.87 4.23 -4.34
CA GLY A 117 -7.31 3.08 -3.55
C GLY A 117 -7.89 1.96 -4.40
N GLY A 118 -8.61 2.32 -5.48
CA GLY A 118 -9.21 1.37 -6.41
C GLY A 118 -8.20 0.62 -7.27
N GLU A 119 -7.13 1.27 -7.66
CA GLU A 119 -6.04 0.67 -8.45
C GLU A 119 -5.41 -0.50 -7.69
N TRP A 120 -4.98 -0.29 -6.45
CA TRP A 120 -4.41 -1.34 -5.62
C TRP A 120 -5.37 -2.52 -5.44
N ALA A 121 -6.64 -2.27 -5.10
CA ALA A 121 -7.61 -3.34 -4.86
C ALA A 121 -7.81 -4.23 -6.10
N ALA A 122 -8.02 -3.62 -7.28
CA ALA A 122 -8.20 -4.36 -8.53
C ALA A 122 -6.90 -5.06 -8.99
N GLY A 123 -5.75 -4.39 -8.89
CA GLY A 123 -4.45 -4.93 -9.29
C GLY A 123 -4.01 -6.10 -8.43
N ALA A 124 -4.19 -6.01 -7.11
CA ALA A 124 -3.83 -7.08 -6.18
C ALA A 124 -4.66 -8.35 -6.45
N VAL A 125 -5.95 -8.21 -6.70
CA VAL A 125 -6.82 -9.36 -7.02
C VAL A 125 -6.47 -9.95 -8.37
N LEU A 126 -6.30 -9.11 -9.39
CA LEU A 126 -5.91 -9.55 -10.74
C LEU A 126 -4.60 -10.36 -10.70
N MET A 127 -3.59 -9.86 -10.00
CA MET A 127 -2.30 -10.56 -9.88
C MET A 127 -2.45 -11.89 -9.12
N ALA A 128 -3.19 -11.90 -8.01
CA ALA A 128 -3.39 -13.10 -7.19
C ALA A 128 -4.17 -14.19 -7.93
N GLU A 129 -5.17 -13.82 -8.75
CA GLU A 129 -5.97 -14.77 -9.54
C GLU A 129 -5.23 -15.27 -10.79
N THR A 130 -4.30 -14.50 -11.32
CA THR A 130 -3.48 -14.88 -12.49
C THR A 130 -2.31 -15.77 -12.08
N THR A 131 -1.79 -15.60 -10.86
CA THR A 131 -0.61 -16.33 -10.36
C THR A 131 -1.00 -17.67 -9.76
N SER A 132 -0.21 -18.71 -10.05
CA SER A 132 -0.37 -20.02 -9.44
C SER A 132 -0.25 -19.97 -7.90
N SER A 133 -0.97 -20.86 -7.19
CA SER A 133 -0.96 -20.92 -5.73
C SER A 133 0.42 -21.10 -5.12
N GLN A 134 1.31 -21.81 -5.82
CA GLN A 134 2.69 -22.08 -5.41
C GLN A 134 3.56 -20.82 -5.32
N TYR A 135 3.33 -19.82 -6.21
CA TYR A 135 4.17 -18.64 -6.34
C TYR A 135 3.45 -17.35 -5.93
N ARG A 136 2.19 -17.44 -5.45
CA ARG A 136 1.37 -16.25 -5.15
C ARG A 136 2.00 -15.35 -4.10
N GLY A 137 2.50 -15.92 -3.01
CA GLY A 137 3.18 -15.13 -1.98
C GLY A 137 4.39 -14.41 -2.52
N LYS A 138 5.22 -15.11 -3.31
CA LYS A 138 6.41 -14.54 -3.95
C LYS A 138 6.06 -13.35 -4.85
N VAL A 139 5.10 -13.54 -5.75
CA VAL A 139 4.75 -12.54 -6.75
C VAL A 139 4.14 -11.30 -6.11
N MET A 140 3.22 -11.49 -5.16
CA MET A 140 2.58 -10.39 -4.43
C MET A 140 3.59 -9.56 -3.63
N ALA A 141 4.57 -10.21 -2.99
CA ALA A 141 5.61 -9.50 -2.26
C ALA A 141 6.56 -8.72 -3.18
N ILE A 142 6.87 -9.26 -4.37
CA ILE A 142 7.67 -8.53 -5.37
C ILE A 142 6.90 -7.30 -5.88
N VAL A 143 5.60 -7.43 -6.17
CA VAL A 143 4.73 -6.30 -6.56
C VAL A 143 4.70 -5.26 -5.44
N GLN A 144 4.60 -5.66 -4.17
CA GLN A 144 4.67 -4.72 -3.05
C GLN A 144 6.01 -3.97 -2.99
N GLY A 145 7.11 -4.62 -3.38
CA GLY A 145 8.43 -3.98 -3.48
C GLY A 145 8.50 -2.85 -4.51
N ALA A 146 7.59 -2.80 -5.48
CA ALA A 146 7.49 -1.70 -6.44
C ALA A 146 7.22 -0.34 -5.77
N TRP A 147 6.61 -0.33 -4.58
CA TRP A 147 6.43 0.87 -3.77
C TRP A 147 7.75 1.59 -3.49
N ALA A 148 8.79 0.86 -3.10
CA ALA A 148 10.11 1.43 -2.85
C ALA A 148 10.74 1.99 -4.13
N VAL A 149 10.51 1.34 -5.28
CA VAL A 149 10.98 1.83 -6.58
C VAL A 149 10.31 3.16 -6.94
N GLY A 150 8.99 3.25 -6.81
CA GLY A 150 8.23 4.48 -7.03
C GLY A 150 8.66 5.60 -6.10
N TRP A 151 8.91 5.29 -4.82
CA TRP A 151 9.42 6.27 -3.87
C TRP A 151 10.81 6.80 -4.27
N GLY A 152 11.75 5.91 -4.65
CA GLY A 152 13.05 6.33 -5.17
C GLY A 152 12.95 7.21 -6.41
N LEU A 153 12.06 6.84 -7.35
CA LEU A 153 11.81 7.64 -8.55
C LEU A 153 11.22 9.02 -8.25
N SER A 154 10.37 9.16 -7.22
CA SER A 154 9.79 10.46 -6.83
C SER A 154 10.87 11.42 -6.33
N ILE A 155 11.85 10.93 -5.56
CA ILE A 155 12.97 11.75 -5.07
C ILE A 155 13.85 12.21 -6.24
N LEU A 156 14.15 11.32 -7.17
CA LEU A 156 14.92 11.66 -8.39
C LEU A 156 14.19 12.71 -9.23
N LEU A 157 12.90 12.50 -9.48
CA LEU A 157 12.07 13.44 -10.23
C LEU A 157 12.02 14.81 -9.56
N PHE A 158 11.78 14.85 -8.26
CA PHE A 158 11.76 16.08 -7.48
C PHE A 158 13.07 16.85 -7.60
N SER A 159 14.20 16.17 -7.44
CA SER A 159 15.54 16.77 -7.55
C SER A 159 15.80 17.32 -8.96
N VAL A 160 15.45 16.56 -9.99
CA VAL A 160 15.61 17.00 -11.39
C VAL A 160 14.72 18.19 -11.71
N VAL A 161 13.44 18.17 -11.31
CA VAL A 161 12.52 19.28 -11.58
C VAL A 161 12.99 20.56 -10.90
N LEU A 162 13.39 20.50 -9.61
CA LEU A 162 13.89 21.69 -8.90
C LEU A 162 15.19 22.25 -9.47
N SER A 163 16.01 21.42 -10.13
CA SER A 163 17.23 21.91 -10.79
C SER A 163 16.97 22.61 -12.13
N LEU A 164 15.82 22.36 -12.75
CA LEU A 164 15.51 22.85 -14.11
C LEU A 164 14.52 24.01 -14.13
N VAL A 165 13.64 24.13 -13.10
CA VAL A 165 12.57 25.12 -13.12
C VAL A 165 12.44 25.81 -11.75
N PRO A 166 11.90 27.05 -11.70
CA PRO A 166 11.64 27.76 -10.46
C PRO A 166 10.62 27.02 -9.57
N GLU A 167 10.75 27.17 -8.26
CA GLU A 167 9.93 26.50 -7.25
C GLU A 167 8.43 26.71 -7.41
N ASN A 168 8.01 27.90 -7.85
CA ASN A 168 6.61 28.24 -8.07
C ASN A 168 5.92 27.45 -9.19
N ILE A 169 6.71 26.84 -10.11
CA ILE A 169 6.21 26.01 -11.23
C ILE A 169 6.51 24.53 -10.96
N ALA A 170 7.54 24.24 -10.18
CA ALA A 170 8.04 22.88 -9.97
C ALA A 170 6.94 21.90 -9.53
N TRP A 171 6.10 22.25 -8.56
CA TRP A 171 5.01 21.39 -8.09
C TRP A 171 3.98 21.10 -9.20
N ARG A 172 3.73 22.05 -10.11
CA ARG A 172 2.83 21.84 -11.25
C ARG A 172 3.36 20.82 -12.22
N ILE A 173 4.65 20.87 -12.53
CA ILE A 173 5.32 19.89 -13.41
C ILE A 173 5.28 18.52 -12.75
N MET A 174 5.53 18.43 -11.46
CA MET A 174 5.46 17.16 -10.72
C MET A 174 4.05 16.55 -10.78
N PHE A 175 3.00 17.34 -10.62
CA PHE A 175 1.62 16.85 -10.75
C PHE A 175 1.27 16.51 -12.21
N ALA A 176 1.79 17.26 -13.19
CA ALA A 176 1.59 16.95 -14.59
C ALA A 176 2.20 15.59 -15.00
N VAL A 177 3.31 15.20 -14.36
CA VAL A 177 3.92 13.86 -14.51
C VAL A 177 2.96 12.75 -14.05
N GLY A 178 2.00 13.06 -13.18
CA GLY A 178 0.89 12.16 -12.80
C GLY A 178 0.01 11.70 -13.97
N LEU A 179 0.20 12.21 -15.18
CA LEU A 179 -0.42 11.65 -16.38
C LEU A 179 0.29 10.38 -16.88
N LEU A 180 1.55 10.12 -16.47
CA LEU A 180 2.32 8.96 -16.94
C LEU A 180 1.63 7.62 -16.67
N PRO A 181 0.96 7.37 -15.53
CA PRO A 181 0.22 6.14 -15.30
C PRO A 181 -0.82 5.85 -16.39
N SER A 182 -1.41 6.88 -17.02
CA SER A 182 -2.35 6.66 -18.11
C SER A 182 -1.73 5.96 -19.33
N LEU A 183 -0.42 6.08 -19.54
CA LEU A 183 0.28 5.36 -20.60
C LEU A 183 0.30 3.84 -20.35
N LEU A 184 0.27 3.42 -19.08
CA LEU A 184 0.20 2.01 -18.72
C LEU A 184 -1.10 1.37 -19.21
N ILE A 185 -2.17 2.14 -19.38
CA ILE A 185 -3.46 1.65 -19.87
C ILE A 185 -3.34 1.10 -21.27
N PHE A 186 -2.56 1.74 -22.16
CA PHE A 186 -2.32 1.20 -23.50
C PHE A 186 -1.66 -0.17 -23.44
N TYR A 187 -0.73 -0.36 -22.49
CA TYR A 187 -0.12 -1.66 -22.26
C TYR A 187 -1.15 -2.67 -21.73
N ILE A 188 -1.95 -2.30 -20.75
CA ILE A 188 -2.97 -3.17 -20.13
C ILE A 188 -4.00 -3.59 -21.16
N CYS A 189 -4.54 -2.64 -21.96
CA CYS A 189 -5.54 -2.95 -23.00
C CYS A 189 -5.05 -3.95 -24.05
N ARG A 190 -3.75 -3.88 -24.40
CA ARG A 190 -3.18 -4.75 -25.45
C ARG A 190 -2.69 -6.10 -24.94
N HIS A 191 -2.34 -6.19 -23.68
CA HIS A 191 -1.51 -7.29 -23.21
C HIS A 191 -2.07 -8.07 -22.04
N VAL A 192 -2.92 -7.46 -21.21
CA VAL A 192 -3.45 -8.08 -20.00
C VAL A 192 -4.86 -8.63 -20.30
N GLN A 193 -5.07 -9.90 -20.00
CA GLN A 193 -6.34 -10.57 -20.21
C GLN A 193 -7.04 -10.81 -18.88
N GLU A 194 -8.37 -10.69 -18.90
CA GLU A 194 -9.19 -11.06 -17.76
C GLU A 194 -8.99 -12.55 -17.44
N PRO A 195 -8.87 -12.96 -16.16
CA PRO A 195 -8.83 -14.36 -15.80
C PRO A 195 -10.06 -15.10 -16.33
N GLU A 196 -9.85 -16.25 -17.00
CA GLU A 196 -10.94 -17.01 -17.67
C GLU A 196 -12.12 -17.30 -16.73
N LYS A 197 -11.81 -17.62 -15.46
CA LYS A 197 -12.84 -17.90 -14.45
C LYS A 197 -13.66 -16.68 -14.09
N GLN A 198 -13.06 -15.50 -14.14
CA GLN A 198 -13.80 -14.26 -13.94
C GLN A 198 -14.75 -13.98 -15.09
N ILE A 199 -14.37 -14.28 -16.33
CA ILE A 199 -15.25 -14.16 -17.49
C ILE A 199 -16.48 -15.05 -17.28
N VAL A 200 -16.30 -16.31 -16.87
CA VAL A 200 -17.39 -17.24 -16.59
C VAL A 200 -18.23 -16.78 -15.40
N ALA A 201 -17.61 -16.27 -14.34
CA ALA A 201 -18.34 -15.76 -13.18
C ALA A 201 -19.21 -14.55 -13.55
N VAL A 202 -18.67 -13.57 -14.25
CA VAL A 202 -19.39 -12.37 -14.72
C VAL A 202 -20.55 -12.75 -15.65
N GLN A 203 -20.34 -13.72 -16.54
CA GLN A 203 -21.42 -14.21 -17.44
C GLN A 203 -22.54 -14.94 -16.70
N LYS A 204 -22.21 -15.72 -15.66
CA LYS A 204 -23.19 -16.42 -14.82
C LYS A 204 -23.93 -15.50 -13.86
N THR A 205 -23.31 -14.41 -13.44
CA THR A 205 -23.89 -13.40 -12.53
C THR A 205 -24.77 -12.39 -13.29
N GLN A 206 -25.25 -12.72 -14.48
CA GLN A 206 -26.29 -11.92 -15.17
C GLN A 206 -27.60 -11.79 -14.35
N ASP A 207 -27.77 -12.58 -13.31
CA ASP A 207 -28.68 -12.27 -12.19
C ASP A 207 -27.95 -11.37 -11.17
N LYS A 208 -27.96 -10.12 -11.49
CA LYS A 208 -27.34 -8.96 -10.92
C LYS A 208 -27.35 -8.90 -9.39
N GLN A 209 -26.28 -9.37 -8.74
CA GLN A 209 -25.94 -8.82 -7.42
C GLN A 209 -25.68 -7.32 -7.59
N SER A 210 -26.31 -6.48 -6.80
CA SER A 210 -25.99 -5.04 -6.83
C SER A 210 -24.56 -4.83 -6.28
N ILE A 211 -23.89 -3.75 -6.71
CA ILE A 211 -22.55 -3.36 -6.16
C ILE A 211 -22.61 -3.32 -4.62
N ALA A 212 -23.72 -2.80 -4.07
CA ALA A 212 -23.94 -2.78 -2.63
C ALA A 212 -23.95 -4.19 -2.02
N GLN A 213 -24.55 -5.17 -2.66
CA GLN A 213 -24.53 -6.56 -2.17
C GLN A 213 -23.12 -7.15 -2.18
N ALA A 214 -22.29 -6.86 -3.20
CA ALA A 214 -20.90 -7.26 -3.24
C ALA A 214 -20.08 -6.55 -2.14
N MET A 215 -20.29 -5.25 -1.95
CA MET A 215 -19.61 -4.49 -0.87
C MET A 215 -19.95 -5.02 0.51
N PHE A 216 -21.21 -5.26 0.80
CA PHE A 216 -21.64 -5.66 2.15
C PHE A 216 -21.64 -7.17 2.37
N GLY A 217 -21.50 -7.98 1.33
CA GLY A 217 -21.40 -9.45 1.41
C GLY A 217 -20.24 -9.95 2.27
N ILE A 218 -19.16 -9.17 2.38
CA ILE A 218 -18.03 -9.48 3.25
C ILE A 218 -18.38 -9.45 4.75
N PHE A 219 -19.50 -8.85 5.13
CA PHE A 219 -20.02 -8.82 6.51
C PHE A 219 -21.05 -9.91 6.77
N SER A 220 -21.23 -10.87 5.86
CA SER A 220 -22.06 -12.05 6.10
C SER A 220 -21.57 -12.82 7.33
N PRO A 221 -22.46 -13.56 8.03
CA PRO A 221 -22.08 -14.33 9.21
C PRO A 221 -20.90 -15.28 9.00
N SER A 222 -20.73 -15.82 7.81
CA SER A 222 -19.64 -16.72 7.44
C SER A 222 -18.29 -15.99 7.24
N LEU A 223 -18.29 -14.74 6.77
CA LEU A 223 -17.09 -13.98 6.42
C LEU A 223 -16.71 -12.89 7.43
N ILE A 224 -17.64 -12.51 8.34
CA ILE A 224 -17.43 -11.39 9.28
C ILE A 224 -16.14 -11.54 10.10
N ARG A 225 -15.81 -12.75 10.52
CA ARG A 225 -14.59 -13.04 11.26
C ARG A 225 -13.35 -12.72 10.42
N ASN A 226 -13.31 -13.14 9.15
CA ASN A 226 -12.21 -12.87 8.23
C ASN A 226 -12.10 -11.37 7.96
N THR A 227 -13.24 -10.69 7.80
CA THR A 227 -13.32 -9.24 7.54
C THR A 227 -12.82 -8.42 8.73
N LEU A 228 -13.24 -8.74 9.95
CA LEU A 228 -12.79 -8.03 11.14
C LEU A 228 -11.30 -8.27 11.41
N LEU A 229 -10.85 -9.52 11.36
CA LEU A 229 -9.44 -9.85 11.58
C LEU A 229 -8.55 -9.28 10.46
N GLY A 230 -8.99 -9.36 9.20
CA GLY A 230 -8.28 -8.75 8.07
C GLY A 230 -8.19 -7.23 8.19
N GLY A 231 -9.29 -6.57 8.60
CA GLY A 231 -9.31 -5.13 8.88
C GLY A 231 -8.37 -4.74 10.02
N LEU A 232 -8.32 -5.52 11.11
CA LEU A 232 -7.38 -5.31 12.22
C LEU A 232 -5.92 -5.52 11.79
N ILE A 233 -5.64 -6.50 10.92
CA ILE A 233 -4.30 -6.69 10.35
C ILE A 233 -3.93 -5.47 9.50
N GLY A 234 -4.82 -4.99 8.65
CA GLY A 234 -4.61 -3.77 7.86
C GLY A 234 -4.38 -2.54 8.74
N PHE A 235 -5.19 -2.37 9.80
CA PHE A 235 -5.04 -1.30 10.78
C PHE A 235 -3.69 -1.31 11.49
N GLY A 236 -3.28 -2.45 12.03
CA GLY A 236 -2.01 -2.57 12.72
C GLY A 236 -0.81 -2.47 11.78
N ALA A 237 -0.89 -3.04 10.57
CA ALA A 237 0.17 -2.97 9.57
C ALA A 237 0.47 -1.53 9.15
N HIS A 238 -0.56 -0.76 8.77
CA HIS A 238 -0.41 0.64 8.42
C HIS A 238 -0.11 1.51 9.66
N GLY A 239 -0.71 1.20 10.81
CA GLY A 239 -0.47 1.91 12.07
C GLY A 239 0.99 1.86 12.50
N GLY A 240 1.61 0.70 12.48
CA GLY A 240 3.03 0.54 12.77
C GLY A 240 3.91 1.27 11.75
N TYR A 241 3.61 1.15 10.46
CA TYR A 241 4.33 1.86 9.40
C TYR A 241 4.24 3.38 9.55
N TYR A 242 3.04 3.94 9.77
CA TYR A 242 2.86 5.39 9.92
C TYR A 242 3.43 5.92 11.24
N SER A 243 3.38 5.13 12.34
CA SER A 243 4.05 5.52 13.59
C SER A 243 5.55 5.75 13.38
N ILE A 244 6.20 4.94 12.57
CA ILE A 244 7.64 5.07 12.28
C ILE A 244 7.87 6.16 11.23
N MET A 245 7.32 5.97 10.03
CA MET A 245 7.70 6.75 8.84
C MET A 245 7.28 8.22 8.90
N SER A 246 6.18 8.55 9.59
CA SER A 246 5.74 9.94 9.72
C SER A 246 6.66 10.76 10.63
N TRP A 247 7.25 10.13 11.64
CA TRP A 247 8.03 10.84 12.67
C TRP A 247 9.53 10.60 12.58
N LEU A 248 9.98 9.62 11.79
CA LEU A 248 11.40 9.28 11.69
C LEU A 248 12.28 10.45 11.21
N PRO A 249 11.89 11.27 10.20
CA PRO A 249 12.66 12.45 9.83
C PRO A 249 12.84 13.44 10.99
N THR A 250 11.75 13.67 11.74
CA THR A 250 11.76 14.56 12.92
C THR A 250 12.61 13.99 14.04
N TYR A 251 12.56 12.68 14.28
CA TYR A 251 13.41 11.99 15.26
C TYR A 251 14.90 12.15 14.91
N LEU A 252 15.26 11.90 13.65
CA LEU A 252 16.64 12.01 13.18
C LEU A 252 17.20 13.45 13.31
N THR A 253 16.36 14.45 13.05
CA THR A 253 16.80 15.86 13.14
C THR A 253 16.78 16.39 14.57
N LYS A 254 15.74 16.11 15.37
CA LYS A 254 15.57 16.68 16.71
C LYS A 254 16.26 15.90 17.82
N GLU A 255 16.20 14.58 17.81
CA GLU A 255 16.80 13.75 18.88
C GLU A 255 18.20 13.24 18.51
N CYS A 256 18.50 12.98 17.22
CA CYS A 256 19.82 12.56 16.79
C CYS A 256 20.71 13.72 16.30
N ASN A 257 20.19 14.97 16.27
CA ASN A 257 20.90 16.17 15.81
C ASN A 257 21.53 16.02 14.40
N LEU A 258 20.90 15.26 13.51
CA LEU A 258 21.36 15.11 12.14
C LEU A 258 20.88 16.29 11.28
N SER A 259 21.74 16.73 10.35
CA SER A 259 21.31 17.71 9.34
C SER A 259 20.24 17.12 8.42
N MET A 260 19.44 17.97 7.78
CA MET A 260 18.41 17.51 6.81
C MET A 260 19.03 16.66 5.69
N PHE A 261 20.22 17.03 5.21
CA PHE A 261 20.92 16.28 4.17
C PHE A 261 21.29 14.87 4.65
N ASN A 262 21.88 14.76 5.83
CA ASN A 262 22.22 13.46 6.42
C ASN A 262 20.96 12.62 6.66
N SER A 263 19.87 13.20 7.18
CA SER A 263 18.60 12.51 7.37
C SER A 263 18.08 11.87 6.09
N SER A 264 18.23 12.53 4.93
CA SER A 264 17.84 11.99 3.64
C SER A 264 18.64 10.75 3.24
N LEU A 265 19.93 10.68 3.57
CA LEU A 265 20.74 9.49 3.33
C LEU A 265 20.27 8.31 4.18
N TYR A 266 19.91 8.55 5.45
CA TYR A 266 19.37 7.52 6.34
C TYR A 266 18.05 6.97 5.81
N LEU A 267 17.17 7.85 5.34
CA LEU A 267 15.90 7.44 4.70
C LEU A 267 16.14 6.62 3.42
N ALA A 268 17.13 6.98 2.61
CA ALA A 268 17.47 6.21 1.40
C ALA A 268 17.91 4.77 1.75
N VAL A 269 18.71 4.60 2.82
CA VAL A 269 19.07 3.25 3.31
C VAL A 269 17.85 2.47 3.74
N ILE A 270 16.89 3.10 4.43
CA ILE A 270 15.66 2.47 4.89
C ILE A 270 14.77 2.07 3.70
N ILE A 271 14.65 2.92 2.68
CA ILE A 271 13.87 2.62 1.46
C ILE A 271 14.48 1.44 0.70
N PHE A 272 15.80 1.44 0.53
CA PHE A 272 16.50 0.32 -0.11
C PHE A 272 16.34 -0.97 0.70
N ALA A 273 16.46 -0.89 2.02
CA ALA A 273 16.24 -2.02 2.91
C ALA A 273 14.80 -2.54 2.86
N PHE A 274 13.81 -1.66 2.72
CA PHE A 274 12.41 -2.03 2.52
C PHE A 274 12.24 -2.87 1.26
N TRP A 275 12.84 -2.46 0.15
CA TRP A 275 12.85 -3.27 -1.07
C TRP A 275 13.50 -4.65 -0.84
N CYS A 276 14.66 -4.70 -0.19
CA CYS A 276 15.33 -5.97 0.18
C CYS A 276 14.44 -6.85 1.07
N GLY A 277 13.70 -6.26 2.01
CA GLY A 277 12.76 -6.95 2.90
C GLY A 277 11.59 -7.56 2.12
N CYS A 278 11.03 -6.84 1.14
CA CYS A 278 10.02 -7.40 0.23
C CYS A 278 10.58 -8.59 -0.56
N MET A 279 11.82 -8.51 -1.05
CA MET A 279 12.47 -9.61 -1.77
C MET A 279 12.71 -10.82 -0.88
N ALA A 280 13.13 -10.63 0.37
CA ALA A 280 13.27 -11.70 1.35
C ALA A 280 11.90 -12.33 1.69
N SER A 281 10.92 -11.50 1.99
CA SER A 281 9.54 -11.94 2.24
C SER A 281 8.96 -12.72 1.07
N SER A 282 9.28 -12.36 -0.19
CA SER A 282 8.83 -13.07 -1.38
C SER A 282 9.26 -14.54 -1.42
N VAL A 283 10.39 -14.86 -0.81
CA VAL A 283 10.87 -16.25 -0.71
C VAL A 283 10.27 -16.94 0.52
N LEU A 284 10.15 -16.22 1.62
CA LEU A 284 9.69 -16.78 2.89
C LEU A 284 8.20 -17.09 2.87
N LEU A 285 7.36 -16.22 2.29
CA LEU A 285 5.91 -16.42 2.22
C LEU A 285 5.50 -17.77 1.65
N ASP A 286 6.14 -18.22 0.60
CA ASP A 286 5.82 -19.51 -0.02
C ASP A 286 6.54 -20.68 0.65
N LYS A 287 7.59 -20.44 1.47
CA LYS A 287 8.30 -21.48 2.21
C LYS A 287 7.71 -21.75 3.60
N ILE A 288 7.51 -20.71 4.40
CA ILE A 288 7.12 -20.83 5.82
C ILE A 288 5.66 -20.47 6.08
N GLY A 289 4.94 -19.95 5.06
CA GLY A 289 3.53 -19.57 5.18
C GLY A 289 3.32 -18.08 5.50
N ARG A 290 2.06 -17.65 5.35
CA ARG A 290 1.68 -16.24 5.50
C ARG A 290 1.72 -15.81 6.96
N ARG A 291 1.16 -16.63 7.85
CA ARG A 291 1.10 -16.34 9.29
C ARG A 291 2.48 -16.22 9.90
N PHE A 292 3.33 -17.20 9.67
CA PHE A 292 4.66 -17.22 10.27
C PHE A 292 5.53 -16.06 9.74
N ASN A 293 5.45 -15.76 8.45
CA ASN A 293 6.17 -14.63 7.85
C ASN A 293 5.77 -13.29 8.50
N ILE A 294 4.46 -13.04 8.65
CA ILE A 294 3.97 -11.80 9.29
C ILE A 294 4.44 -11.70 10.73
N VAL A 295 4.31 -12.77 11.50
CA VAL A 295 4.74 -12.81 12.92
C VAL A 295 6.24 -12.57 13.05
N LEU A 296 7.05 -13.25 12.23
CA LEU A 296 8.50 -13.09 12.22
C LEU A 296 8.91 -11.64 11.95
N PHE A 297 8.40 -11.07 10.88
CA PHE A 297 8.75 -9.70 10.51
C PHE A 297 8.21 -8.68 11.51
N ALA A 298 7.02 -8.88 12.08
CA ALA A 298 6.46 -8.00 13.10
C ALA A 298 7.30 -7.98 14.38
N ILE A 299 7.70 -9.16 14.89
CA ILE A 299 8.52 -9.27 16.10
C ILE A 299 9.91 -8.66 15.85
N CYS A 300 10.56 -9.02 14.74
CA CYS A 300 11.88 -8.48 14.40
C CYS A 300 11.82 -6.96 14.20
N CYS A 301 10.73 -6.43 13.60
CA CYS A 301 10.55 -4.99 13.42
C CYS A 301 10.41 -4.29 14.78
N VAL A 302 9.58 -4.81 15.70
CA VAL A 302 9.41 -4.23 17.05
C VAL A 302 10.76 -4.22 17.80
N ILE A 303 11.52 -5.32 17.76
CA ILE A 303 12.85 -5.38 18.39
C ILE A 303 13.77 -4.32 17.79
N THR A 304 13.83 -4.24 16.47
CA THR A 304 14.69 -3.29 15.74
C THR A 304 14.30 -1.84 16.06
N VAL A 305 13.00 -1.52 16.04
CA VAL A 305 12.47 -0.20 16.39
C VAL A 305 12.86 0.19 17.81
N ARG A 306 12.73 -0.74 18.77
CA ARG A 306 13.12 -0.51 20.16
C ARG A 306 14.62 -0.23 20.30
N ILE A 307 15.47 -0.98 19.63
CA ILE A 307 16.91 -0.76 19.62
C ILE A 307 17.23 0.58 18.98
N TYR A 308 16.64 0.86 17.81
CA TYR A 308 16.91 2.07 17.03
C TYR A 308 16.54 3.37 17.76
N LEU A 309 15.44 3.35 18.52
CA LEU A 309 14.87 4.57 19.12
C LEU A 309 15.21 4.75 20.60
N LEU A 310 15.51 3.68 21.35
CA LEU A 310 15.64 3.74 22.80
C LEU A 310 17.10 3.53 23.29
N VAL A 311 17.96 2.96 22.46
CA VAL A 311 19.36 2.76 22.83
C VAL A 311 20.17 3.99 22.38
N PRO A 312 21.04 4.55 23.24
CA PRO A 312 21.97 5.60 22.82
C PRO A 312 22.91 5.09 21.74
N LEU A 313 22.73 5.54 20.51
CA LEU A 313 23.46 5.08 19.34
C LEU A 313 24.31 6.23 18.75
N THR A 314 25.45 5.90 18.21
CA THR A 314 26.23 6.83 17.37
C THR A 314 25.57 6.99 16.00
N ASN A 315 25.85 8.11 15.31
CA ASN A 315 25.30 8.37 13.97
C ASN A 315 25.61 7.22 12.99
N THR A 316 26.79 6.62 13.06
CA THR A 316 27.15 5.47 12.24
C THR A 316 26.29 4.24 12.55
N GLN A 317 26.03 3.96 13.83
CA GLN A 317 25.16 2.85 14.24
C GLN A 317 23.71 3.07 13.80
N ILE A 318 23.19 4.30 13.91
CA ILE A 318 21.85 4.67 13.41
C ILE A 318 21.76 4.43 11.91
N LEU A 319 22.78 4.78 11.12
CA LEU A 319 22.80 4.52 9.69
C LEU A 319 22.71 3.02 9.38
N PHE A 320 23.54 2.19 10.02
CA PHE A 320 23.55 0.75 9.81
C PHE A 320 22.27 0.08 10.30
N LEU A 321 21.73 0.49 11.45
CA LEU A 321 20.45 -0.05 11.97
C LEU A 321 19.23 0.43 11.18
N GLY A 322 19.35 1.46 10.36
CA GLY A 322 18.34 1.84 9.37
C GLY A 322 18.03 0.71 8.38
N PHE A 323 19.04 -0.13 8.06
CA PHE A 323 18.83 -1.27 7.18
C PHE A 323 17.89 -2.33 7.80
N PRO A 324 18.14 -2.94 8.96
CA PRO A 324 17.19 -3.88 9.55
C PRO A 324 15.84 -3.23 9.87
N LEU A 325 15.78 -1.93 10.18
CA LEU A 325 14.52 -1.21 10.39
C LEU A 325 13.66 -1.24 9.12
N GLY A 326 14.18 -0.80 8.00
CA GLY A 326 13.46 -0.84 6.71
C GLY A 326 13.15 -2.27 6.25
N PHE A 327 14.11 -3.19 6.42
CA PHE A 327 13.97 -4.58 6.03
C PHE A 327 12.82 -5.28 6.74
N PHE A 328 12.73 -5.18 8.07
CA PHE A 328 11.66 -5.83 8.83
C PHE A 328 10.32 -5.10 8.72
N ALA A 329 10.32 -3.79 8.52
CA ALA A 329 9.07 -3.05 8.27
C ALA A 329 8.38 -3.48 6.96
N ALA A 330 9.12 -4.04 5.98
CA ALA A 330 8.61 -4.42 4.67
C ALA A 330 7.80 -5.72 4.66
N GLY A 331 8.13 -6.68 5.53
CA GLY A 331 7.59 -8.03 5.43
C GLY A 331 6.09 -8.14 5.72
N ILE A 332 5.56 -7.26 6.58
CA ILE A 332 4.14 -7.21 6.89
C ILE A 332 3.34 -6.76 5.65
N PRO A 333 3.55 -5.56 5.07
CA PRO A 333 2.82 -5.14 3.87
C PRO A 333 3.06 -6.05 2.67
N ALA A 334 4.23 -6.65 2.53
CA ALA A 334 4.53 -7.64 1.48
C ALA A 334 3.62 -8.88 1.55
N SER A 335 3.13 -9.22 2.73
CA SER A 335 2.28 -10.38 2.97
C SER A 335 0.79 -10.11 2.73
N LEU A 336 0.34 -8.85 2.87
CA LEU A 336 -1.08 -8.50 2.89
C LEU A 336 -1.80 -8.87 1.61
N GLY A 337 -1.15 -8.63 0.46
CA GLY A 337 -1.74 -8.92 -0.84
C GLY A 337 -2.06 -10.41 -1.00
N ALA A 338 -1.16 -11.31 -0.62
CA ALA A 338 -1.41 -12.76 -0.67
C ALA A 338 -2.46 -13.17 0.37
N LEU A 339 -2.29 -12.76 1.63
CA LEU A 339 -3.18 -13.13 2.73
C LEU A 339 -4.63 -12.73 2.44
N PHE A 340 -4.88 -11.46 2.12
CA PHE A 340 -6.25 -10.97 1.94
C PHE A 340 -6.95 -11.63 0.75
N ASN A 341 -6.24 -11.91 -0.35
CA ASN A 341 -6.83 -12.64 -1.47
C ASN A 341 -7.22 -14.08 -1.14
N GLU A 342 -6.50 -14.70 -0.20
CA GLU A 342 -6.73 -16.09 0.22
C GLU A 342 -7.79 -16.23 1.33
N LEU A 343 -8.35 -15.11 1.84
CA LEU A 343 -9.42 -15.11 2.85
C LEU A 343 -10.84 -15.09 2.27
N TYR A 344 -10.99 -14.68 1.00
CA TYR A 344 -12.31 -14.42 0.43
C TYR A 344 -12.62 -15.29 -0.80
N PRO A 345 -13.88 -15.73 -0.95
CA PRO A 345 -14.35 -16.38 -2.16
C PRO A 345 -14.36 -15.40 -3.35
N GLN A 346 -14.37 -15.93 -4.56
CA GLN A 346 -14.24 -15.16 -5.79
C GLN A 346 -15.29 -14.04 -5.93
N GLN A 347 -16.52 -14.27 -5.45
CA GLN A 347 -17.65 -13.34 -5.59
C GLN A 347 -17.49 -12.02 -4.83
N CYS A 348 -16.70 -12.00 -3.76
CA CYS A 348 -16.48 -10.81 -2.92
C CYS A 348 -15.00 -10.60 -2.57
N ARG A 349 -14.09 -11.23 -3.33
CA ARG A 349 -12.64 -11.13 -3.07
C ARG A 349 -12.13 -9.71 -3.22
N GLY A 350 -12.51 -9.03 -4.30
CA GLY A 350 -12.13 -7.65 -4.53
C GLY A 350 -12.63 -6.74 -3.42
N SER A 351 -13.90 -6.89 -3.02
CA SER A 351 -14.49 -6.16 -1.89
C SER A 351 -13.74 -6.41 -0.59
N GLY A 352 -13.40 -7.67 -0.30
CA GLY A 352 -12.68 -8.05 0.92
C GLY A 352 -11.25 -7.50 0.96
N VAL A 353 -10.50 -7.63 -0.12
CA VAL A 353 -9.13 -7.09 -0.25
C VAL A 353 -9.15 -5.57 -0.15
N GLY A 354 -10.05 -4.91 -0.90
CA GLY A 354 -10.19 -3.46 -0.89
C GLY A 354 -10.55 -2.92 0.49
N PHE A 355 -11.49 -3.57 1.19
CA PHE A 355 -11.88 -3.19 2.55
C PHE A 355 -10.72 -3.39 3.55
N CYS A 356 -10.19 -4.60 3.66
CA CYS A 356 -9.18 -4.92 4.68
C CYS A 356 -7.93 -4.04 4.56
N TYR A 357 -7.47 -3.80 3.34
CA TYR A 357 -6.29 -2.98 3.11
C TYR A 357 -6.55 -1.50 3.37
N ASN A 358 -7.58 -0.94 2.75
CA ASN A 358 -7.78 0.51 2.74
C ASN A 358 -8.53 1.02 3.99
N PHE A 359 -9.50 0.26 4.51
CA PHE A 359 -10.18 0.64 5.75
C PHE A 359 -9.22 0.64 6.95
N GLY A 360 -8.36 -0.36 7.02
CA GLY A 360 -7.27 -0.38 8.00
C GLY A 360 -6.35 0.83 7.87
N ARG A 361 -6.08 1.26 6.64
CA ARG A 361 -5.26 2.44 6.33
C ARG A 361 -5.87 3.75 6.84
N ILE A 362 -7.20 3.95 6.74
CA ILE A 362 -7.86 5.14 7.32
C ILE A 362 -7.71 5.15 8.84
N LEU A 363 -8.11 4.08 9.48
CA LEU A 363 -8.09 4.04 10.95
C LEU A 363 -6.69 4.25 11.49
N SER A 364 -5.66 3.80 10.77
CA SER A 364 -4.26 3.94 11.16
C SER A 364 -3.74 5.38 11.16
N LEU A 365 -4.45 6.33 10.56
CA LEU A 365 -4.11 7.76 10.64
C LEU A 365 -4.15 8.32 12.07
N ILE A 366 -4.79 7.62 12.99
CA ILE A 366 -4.78 7.98 14.41
C ILE A 366 -3.36 7.83 15.02
N PHE A 367 -2.53 6.91 14.53
CA PHE A 367 -1.23 6.62 15.14
C PHE A 367 -0.25 7.80 15.11
N PRO A 368 -0.02 8.52 13.99
CA PRO A 368 0.82 9.72 14.00
C PRO A 368 0.34 10.77 15.00
N PHE A 369 -0.99 10.95 15.15
CA PHE A 369 -1.55 11.85 16.14
C PHE A 369 -1.29 11.38 17.59
N LEU A 370 -1.46 10.09 17.87
CA LEU A 370 -1.19 9.52 19.17
C LEU A 370 0.30 9.64 19.54
N VAL A 371 1.21 9.41 18.58
CA VAL A 371 2.66 9.61 18.77
C VAL A 371 2.94 11.07 19.12
N ALA A 372 2.38 12.03 18.38
CA ALA A 372 2.56 13.46 18.65
C ALA A 372 2.08 13.84 20.07
N ASN A 373 0.86 13.43 20.41
CA ASN A 373 0.29 13.74 21.72
C ASN A 373 1.13 13.16 22.88
N MET A 374 1.57 11.91 22.75
CA MET A 374 2.41 11.26 23.78
C MET A 374 3.82 11.88 23.85
N SER A 375 4.36 12.36 22.75
CA SER A 375 5.68 13.00 22.73
C SER A 375 5.74 14.32 23.51
N ALA A 376 4.60 14.89 23.92
CA ALA A 376 4.55 16.02 24.83
C ALA A 376 4.97 15.63 26.29
N SER A 377 4.85 14.36 26.66
CA SER A 377 5.16 13.86 28.01
C SER A 377 6.40 12.97 28.10
N MET A 378 6.90 12.49 26.96
CA MET A 378 8.10 11.62 26.88
C MET A 378 8.87 11.89 25.58
N SER A 379 10.03 11.23 25.38
CA SER A 379 10.80 11.37 24.14
C SER A 379 9.99 10.90 22.93
N LEU A 380 10.25 11.54 21.77
CA LEU A 380 9.59 11.16 20.51
C LEU A 380 9.92 9.71 20.15
N GLY A 381 11.17 9.28 20.33
CA GLY A 381 11.58 7.90 20.10
C GLY A 381 10.80 6.89 20.96
N SER A 382 10.57 7.19 22.25
CA SER A 382 9.74 6.34 23.13
C SER A 382 8.30 6.25 22.65
N SER A 383 7.70 7.37 22.26
CA SER A 383 6.32 7.43 21.75
C SER A 383 6.15 6.60 20.48
N ILE A 384 7.05 6.74 19.49
CA ILE A 384 7.09 5.93 18.27
C ILE A 384 7.20 4.44 18.63
N GLY A 385 8.15 4.08 19.52
CA GLY A 385 8.38 2.70 19.91
C GLY A 385 7.18 2.03 20.58
N ILE A 386 6.44 2.74 21.42
CA ILE A 386 5.23 2.24 22.10
C ILE A 386 4.13 1.98 21.09
N TYR A 387 3.77 2.96 20.28
CA TYR A 387 2.65 2.81 19.34
C TYR A 387 2.96 1.83 18.19
N THR A 388 4.20 1.76 17.72
CA THR A 388 4.62 0.72 16.77
C THR A 388 4.46 -0.68 17.38
N SER A 389 4.89 -0.85 18.64
CA SER A 389 4.75 -2.14 19.34
C SER A 389 3.27 -2.52 19.51
N TRP A 390 2.44 -1.54 19.82
CA TRP A 390 0.99 -1.76 20.01
C TRP A 390 0.33 -2.16 18.67
N ALA A 391 0.62 -1.42 17.61
CA ALA A 391 0.11 -1.70 16.29
C ALA A 391 0.49 -3.10 15.78
N TYR A 392 1.75 -3.47 15.90
CA TYR A 392 2.21 -4.80 15.45
C TYR A 392 1.77 -5.94 16.38
N SER A 393 1.50 -5.68 17.66
CA SER A 393 0.84 -6.65 18.53
C SER A 393 -0.58 -6.99 18.05
N ILE A 394 -1.34 -5.98 17.58
CA ILE A 394 -2.65 -6.20 16.96
C ILE A 394 -2.51 -7.09 15.72
N VAL A 395 -1.51 -6.84 14.87
CA VAL A 395 -1.24 -7.67 13.68
C VAL A 395 -0.96 -9.13 14.08
N VAL A 396 -0.05 -9.34 15.03
CA VAL A 396 0.34 -10.68 15.49
C VAL A 396 -0.86 -11.45 16.07
N ILE A 397 -1.61 -10.82 16.96
CA ILE A 397 -2.80 -11.45 17.58
C ILE A 397 -3.82 -11.80 16.49
N SER A 398 -4.13 -10.85 15.60
CA SER A 398 -5.16 -11.04 14.57
C SER A 398 -4.75 -12.12 13.56
N VAL A 399 -3.49 -12.15 13.13
CA VAL A 399 -3.03 -13.16 12.18
C VAL A 399 -2.96 -14.55 12.80
N LEU A 400 -2.65 -14.67 14.09
CA LEU A 400 -2.67 -15.96 14.80
C LEU A 400 -4.08 -16.52 14.95
N MET A 401 -5.10 -15.67 14.98
CA MET A 401 -6.51 -16.09 15.00
C MET A 401 -7.03 -16.53 13.63
N LEU A 402 -6.34 -16.22 12.53
CA LEU A 402 -6.69 -16.68 11.19
C LEU A 402 -6.04 -18.05 10.90
N PRO A 403 -6.64 -18.88 10.03
CA PRO A 403 -5.99 -20.09 9.56
C PRO A 403 -4.80 -19.77 8.66
N GLU A 404 -3.83 -20.70 8.56
CA GLU A 404 -2.76 -20.59 7.55
C GLU A 404 -3.36 -20.75 6.14
N THR A 405 -2.92 -19.89 5.23
CA THR A 405 -3.48 -19.83 3.87
C THR A 405 -2.49 -20.26 2.79
N LYS A 406 -1.29 -20.67 3.18
CA LYS A 406 -0.23 -21.11 2.26
C LYS A 406 -0.74 -22.18 1.29
N GLY A 407 -0.52 -21.95 0.00
CA GLY A 407 -0.83 -22.92 -1.05
C GLY A 407 -2.31 -23.10 -1.36
N ARG A 408 -3.21 -22.30 -0.76
CA ARG A 408 -4.65 -22.39 -1.04
C ARG A 408 -4.93 -22.13 -2.51
N ASP A 409 -5.71 -23.04 -3.11
CA ASP A 409 -6.30 -22.75 -4.41
C ASP A 409 -7.49 -21.79 -4.23
N LEU A 410 -7.38 -20.62 -4.80
CA LEU A 410 -8.43 -19.59 -4.75
C LEU A 410 -9.78 -20.06 -5.31
N ASN A 411 -9.79 -21.14 -6.10
CA ASN A 411 -10.98 -21.69 -6.73
C ASN A 411 -11.73 -22.66 -5.83
N GLN A 412 -11.11 -23.15 -4.77
CA GLN A 412 -11.70 -24.08 -3.81
C GLN A 412 -12.28 -23.36 -2.58
N ILE A 413 -12.23 -22.05 -2.54
CA ILE A 413 -12.84 -21.27 -1.47
C ILE A 413 -14.35 -21.18 -1.75
N ASN A 414 -15.14 -21.86 -0.92
CA ASN A 414 -16.61 -21.84 -0.99
C ASN A 414 -17.17 -20.44 -0.68
N PRO A 415 -18.44 -20.14 -1.03
CA PRO A 415 -19.10 -18.88 -0.66
C PRO A 415 -19.03 -18.55 0.84
N ASP A 416 -18.93 -19.54 1.69
CA ASP A 416 -18.77 -19.41 3.14
C ASP A 416 -17.32 -19.18 3.61
N GLY A 417 -16.37 -19.01 2.69
CA GLY A 417 -14.96 -18.78 3.01
C GLY A 417 -14.22 -20.03 3.53
N GLN A 418 -14.85 -21.18 3.49
CA GLN A 418 -14.25 -22.48 3.86
C GLN A 418 -13.66 -23.18 2.63
N ILE A 419 -12.67 -24.02 2.84
CA ILE A 419 -12.13 -24.88 1.77
C ILE A 419 -13.08 -26.05 1.60
N SER A 420 -13.49 -26.36 0.38
CA SER A 420 -14.18 -27.61 0.10
C SER A 420 -13.16 -28.73 0.19
N ASP A 421 -13.21 -29.51 1.26
CA ASP A 421 -12.51 -30.80 1.31
C ASP A 421 -13.00 -31.70 0.16
N LYS A 422 -12.16 -31.89 -0.85
CA LYS A 422 -12.31 -32.98 -1.83
C LYS A 422 -11.16 -33.95 -1.67
#